data_557d4e0d920a37d72e5a751526bd88f7
#
_entry.id   557d4e0d920a37d72e5a751526bd88f7
#
_cell.length_a   1.000
_cell.length_b   1.000
_cell.length_c   1.000
_cell.angle_alpha   90.00
_cell.angle_beta   90.00
_cell.angle_gamma   90.00
#
_symmetry.space_group_name_H-M   'P 1'
#
loop_
_entity.id
_entity.type
_entity.pdbx_description
1 polymer ?
#
loop_
_entity_poly.entity_id
_entity_poly.type
_entity_poly.pdbx_seq_one_letter_code
_entity_poly.pdbx_strand_id
1 'polypeptide(L)'
;MGRASIYSSITEYSCRENQYYAEWWLGAHNSSPSTIEVDGKHVLLTEFLQKNPTALGAQSRASFGDELPYLLKILDVAQPLSIQLHPTKTQAEIGFAEENAKGIELKASTRTYKDNNHKPEMMIALSDFWLLHGFKNKSDIIETLEARSSLIPLAKKLHEQDLHAFYADIMQADQTLLHQWLSPILLANQADYEANNLDLTNPDYWVLYTIDAMNISLDKLDAGLICFYLFNIVHLEKGEGIYQDAGIPHAYLRGQNIELMACSDNVIRGGLTPKYVDIPELLKIVDCREVEPKIIPSAPQDARIFTYATPAKDFALQNIQYECGETHHLKAQSASILLVMNGQLNLRSETTALSLKQGEAAFITAGAAYEVEGLIEGYAVVAKLP
;
A
#
# COMPACT_ATOMS: atom_id res chain seq x y z
N MET A 1 -11.64 5.99 -4.31
CA MET A 1 -12.35 4.74 -4.64
C MET A 1 -12.04 4.39 -6.07
N GLY A 2 -11.54 3.16 -6.32
CA GLY A 2 -11.08 2.71 -7.63
C GLY A 2 -12.20 2.67 -8.66
N ARG A 3 -11.86 2.91 -9.91
CA ARG A 3 -12.79 2.69 -11.01
C ARG A 3 -12.86 1.19 -11.31
N ALA A 4 -14.02 0.73 -11.73
CA ALA A 4 -14.31 -0.67 -12.03
C ALA A 4 -13.38 -1.37 -13.06
N SER A 5 -12.46 -0.64 -13.70
CA SER A 5 -11.70 -1.10 -14.87
C SER A 5 -10.68 -2.21 -14.59
N ILE A 6 -9.96 -2.14 -13.46
CA ILE A 6 -8.93 -3.16 -13.19
C ILE A 6 -9.56 -4.47 -12.71
N TYR A 7 -10.59 -4.41 -11.87
CA TYR A 7 -11.27 -5.61 -11.39
C TYR A 7 -11.90 -6.39 -12.53
N SER A 8 -12.53 -5.71 -13.50
CA SER A 8 -13.05 -6.36 -14.69
C SER A 8 -11.97 -6.89 -15.62
N SER A 9 -10.78 -6.25 -15.64
CA SER A 9 -9.64 -6.72 -16.43
C SER A 9 -8.90 -7.89 -15.79
N ILE A 10 -9.01 -8.07 -14.47
CA ILE A 10 -8.33 -9.14 -13.73
C ILE A 10 -9.30 -10.28 -13.35
N THR A 11 -10.56 -10.00 -13.05
CA THR A 11 -11.48 -10.98 -12.42
C THR A 11 -12.62 -11.47 -13.29
N GLU A 12 -12.79 -11.00 -14.52
CA GLU A 12 -14.01 -11.24 -15.34
C GLU A 12 -15.35 -10.88 -14.65
N TYR A 13 -15.32 -10.32 -13.44
CA TYR A 13 -16.54 -9.79 -12.84
C TYR A 13 -17.04 -8.60 -13.65
N SER A 14 -18.27 -8.69 -14.14
CA SER A 14 -18.94 -7.54 -14.74
C SER A 14 -19.10 -6.46 -13.67
N CYS A 15 -18.30 -5.41 -13.77
CA CYS A 15 -18.45 -4.27 -12.91
C CYS A 15 -19.81 -3.63 -13.18
N ARG A 16 -20.66 -3.54 -12.17
CA ARG A 16 -21.92 -2.83 -12.28
C ARG A 16 -21.61 -1.34 -12.44
N GLU A 17 -22.27 -0.68 -13.36
CA GLU A 17 -22.21 0.77 -13.49
C GLU A 17 -22.42 1.43 -12.11
N ASN A 18 -21.56 2.37 -11.74
CA ASN A 18 -21.57 3.08 -10.45
C ASN A 18 -21.22 2.25 -9.19
N GLN A 19 -20.63 1.08 -9.33
CA GLN A 19 -20.06 0.36 -8.20
C GLN A 19 -18.55 0.62 -8.12
N TYR A 20 -18.10 1.13 -6.97
CA TYR A 20 -16.67 1.36 -6.69
C TYR A 20 -16.09 0.17 -5.93
N TYR A 21 -14.94 -0.33 -6.40
CA TYR A 21 -14.15 -1.36 -5.74
C TYR A 21 -12.88 -0.70 -5.22
N ALA A 22 -12.66 -0.74 -3.92
CA ALA A 22 -11.49 -0.11 -3.31
C ALA A 22 -10.28 -1.05 -3.36
N GLU A 23 -10.47 -2.28 -2.89
CA GLU A 23 -9.40 -3.25 -2.71
C GLU A 23 -9.94 -4.66 -2.89
N TRP A 24 -9.10 -5.53 -3.41
CA TRP A 24 -9.33 -6.97 -3.44
C TRP A 24 -8.28 -7.67 -2.59
N TRP A 25 -8.71 -8.40 -1.57
CA TRP A 25 -7.86 -9.05 -0.59
C TRP A 25 -7.76 -10.55 -0.82
N LEU A 26 -6.53 -11.06 -0.81
CA LEU A 26 -6.23 -12.49 -0.88
C LEU A 26 -5.34 -12.86 0.30
N GLY A 27 -5.90 -13.66 1.22
CA GLY A 27 -5.22 -14.06 2.45
C GLY A 27 -6.16 -14.53 3.54
N ALA A 28 -5.62 -14.68 4.73
CA ALA A 28 -6.33 -15.16 5.91
C ALA A 28 -6.61 -14.05 6.94
N HIS A 29 -6.87 -12.82 6.46
CA HIS A 29 -7.15 -11.70 7.36
C HIS A 29 -8.46 -11.90 8.11
N ASN A 30 -8.45 -11.71 9.44
CA ASN A 30 -9.59 -12.02 10.33
C ASN A 30 -10.88 -11.28 9.97
N SER A 31 -10.80 -10.03 9.46
CA SER A 31 -11.98 -9.26 9.09
C SER A 31 -12.56 -9.62 7.72
N SER A 32 -11.75 -10.19 6.82
CA SER A 32 -12.15 -10.54 5.45
C SER A 32 -11.26 -11.66 4.89
N PRO A 33 -11.38 -12.90 5.41
CA PRO A 33 -10.60 -14.03 4.93
C PRO A 33 -11.06 -14.46 3.53
N SER A 34 -10.13 -14.90 2.70
CA SER A 34 -10.45 -15.53 1.42
C SER A 34 -11.19 -16.85 1.64
N THR A 35 -12.06 -17.17 0.68
CA THR A 35 -12.68 -18.49 0.58
C THR A 35 -11.88 -19.35 -0.41
N ILE A 36 -11.55 -20.56 -0.03
CA ILE A 36 -10.89 -21.55 -0.90
C ILE A 36 -11.80 -22.75 -1.10
N GLU A 37 -11.64 -23.44 -2.23
CA GLU A 37 -12.29 -24.72 -2.51
C GLU A 37 -11.35 -25.86 -2.13
N VAL A 38 -11.83 -26.76 -1.26
CA VAL A 38 -11.12 -27.96 -0.83
C VAL A 38 -12.09 -29.14 -0.94
N ASP A 39 -11.73 -30.14 -1.76
CA ASP A 39 -12.55 -31.34 -2.00
C ASP A 39 -14.00 -30.99 -2.41
N GLY A 40 -14.17 -29.99 -3.28
CA GLY A 40 -15.47 -29.52 -3.77
C GLY A 40 -16.29 -28.72 -2.74
N LYS A 41 -15.69 -28.31 -1.62
CA LYS A 41 -16.32 -27.49 -0.57
C LYS A 41 -15.64 -26.15 -0.42
N HIS A 42 -16.45 -25.10 -0.31
CA HIS A 42 -15.96 -23.77 0.01
C HIS A 42 -15.75 -23.62 1.50
N VAL A 43 -14.54 -23.27 1.92
CA VAL A 43 -14.17 -23.05 3.32
C VAL A 43 -13.38 -21.73 3.43
N LEU A 44 -13.47 -21.06 4.57
CA LEU A 44 -12.63 -19.88 4.81
C LEU A 44 -11.17 -20.31 5.00
N LEU A 45 -10.25 -19.55 4.42
CA LEU A 45 -8.81 -19.85 4.53
C LEU A 45 -8.36 -19.85 5.99
N THR A 46 -8.92 -18.99 6.85
CA THR A 46 -8.69 -18.99 8.29
C THR A 46 -9.08 -20.32 8.95
N GLU A 47 -10.27 -20.86 8.62
CA GLU A 47 -10.74 -22.14 9.15
C GLU A 47 -9.89 -23.31 8.64
N PHE A 48 -9.48 -23.25 7.36
CA PHE A 48 -8.61 -24.26 6.80
C PHE A 48 -7.26 -24.31 7.54
N LEU A 49 -6.63 -23.15 7.77
CA LEU A 49 -5.35 -23.05 8.45
C LEU A 49 -5.42 -23.46 9.92
N GLN A 50 -6.51 -23.12 10.62
CA GLN A 50 -6.74 -23.58 12.00
C GLN A 50 -6.78 -25.11 12.11
N LYS A 51 -7.37 -25.79 11.12
CA LYS A 51 -7.45 -27.25 11.06
C LYS A 51 -6.18 -27.90 10.53
N ASN A 52 -5.41 -27.16 9.71
CA ASN A 52 -4.23 -27.64 8.99
C ASN A 52 -3.03 -26.69 9.18
N PRO A 53 -2.57 -26.43 10.42
CA PRO A 53 -1.51 -25.44 10.66
C PRO A 53 -0.17 -25.82 9.99
N THR A 54 0.06 -27.11 9.73
CA THR A 54 1.23 -27.58 8.99
C THR A 54 1.30 -27.09 7.54
N ALA A 55 0.15 -26.66 6.97
CA ALA A 55 0.09 -26.05 5.64
C ALA A 55 0.92 -24.75 5.55
N LEU A 56 1.16 -24.07 6.66
CA LEU A 56 2.01 -22.87 6.75
C LEU A 56 3.50 -23.19 6.61
N GLY A 57 3.93 -24.40 6.98
CA GLY A 57 5.33 -24.80 7.05
C GLY A 57 5.97 -24.53 8.42
N ALA A 58 6.97 -25.33 8.75
CA ALA A 58 7.60 -25.29 10.08
C ALA A 58 8.30 -23.94 10.36
N GLN A 59 8.99 -23.38 9.38
CA GLN A 59 9.68 -22.11 9.51
C GLN A 59 8.69 -20.93 9.73
N SER A 60 7.62 -20.88 8.94
CA SER A 60 6.57 -19.87 9.10
C SER A 60 5.98 -19.93 10.51
N ARG A 61 5.59 -21.13 10.95
CA ARG A 61 5.00 -21.34 12.28
C ARG A 61 5.94 -20.98 13.43
N ALA A 62 7.23 -21.26 13.28
CA ALA A 62 8.21 -20.90 14.29
C ALA A 62 8.39 -19.37 14.44
N SER A 63 8.22 -18.62 13.35
CA SER A 63 8.43 -17.17 13.33
C SER A 63 7.13 -16.37 13.58
N PHE A 64 5.98 -16.87 13.10
CA PHE A 64 4.72 -16.13 13.05
C PHE A 64 3.54 -16.85 13.71
N GLY A 65 3.75 -18.03 14.32
CA GLY A 65 2.68 -18.84 14.87
C GLY A 65 1.87 -19.56 13.78
N ASP A 66 0.62 -19.89 14.12
CA ASP A 66 -0.28 -20.63 13.24
C ASP A 66 -1.15 -19.68 12.36
N GLU A 67 -0.56 -18.55 11.94
CA GLU A 67 -1.20 -17.54 11.10
C GLU A 67 -0.43 -17.35 9.79
N LEU A 68 -1.14 -16.97 8.71
CA LEU A 68 -0.52 -16.52 7.48
C LEU A 68 0.02 -15.10 7.71
N PRO A 69 1.35 -14.86 7.60
CA PRO A 69 1.93 -13.61 8.09
C PRO A 69 1.70 -12.41 7.17
N TYR A 70 1.13 -12.61 5.99
CA TYR A 70 0.97 -11.57 4.99
C TYR A 70 -0.45 -11.55 4.39
N LEU A 71 -0.75 -10.40 3.77
CA LEU A 71 -1.94 -10.16 2.98
C LEU A 71 -1.55 -9.61 1.61
N LEU A 72 -2.04 -10.26 0.55
CA LEU A 72 -1.89 -9.81 -0.83
C LEU A 72 -3.14 -9.03 -1.22
N LYS A 73 -2.95 -7.87 -1.87
CA LYS A 73 -4.06 -7.03 -2.32
C LYS A 73 -3.85 -6.52 -3.74
N ILE A 74 -4.95 -6.22 -4.41
CA ILE A 74 -4.98 -5.39 -5.60
C ILE A 74 -5.75 -4.12 -5.26
N LEU A 75 -5.15 -2.97 -5.56
CA LEU A 75 -5.77 -1.67 -5.34
C LEU A 75 -5.94 -0.92 -6.67
N ASP A 76 -7.06 -0.20 -6.77
CA ASP A 76 -7.32 0.76 -7.85
C ASP A 76 -7.57 2.14 -7.24
N VAL A 77 -6.54 2.97 -7.26
CA VAL A 77 -6.49 4.27 -6.59
C VAL A 77 -6.93 5.35 -7.57
N ALA A 78 -8.21 5.73 -7.51
CA ALA A 78 -8.79 6.77 -8.37
C ALA A 78 -8.75 8.17 -7.73
N GLN A 79 -8.50 8.25 -6.43
CA GLN A 79 -8.33 9.50 -5.67
C GLN A 79 -7.28 9.29 -4.58
N PRO A 80 -6.59 10.35 -4.12
CA PRO A 80 -5.60 10.23 -3.07
C PRO A 80 -6.14 9.52 -1.83
N LEU A 81 -5.36 8.60 -1.29
CA LEU A 81 -5.63 7.97 0.00
C LEU A 81 -5.03 8.82 1.12
N SER A 82 -5.45 8.54 2.37
CA SER A 82 -4.91 9.26 3.54
C SER A 82 -3.40 9.10 3.62
N ILE A 83 -2.71 10.15 4.06
CA ILE A 83 -1.33 10.04 4.51
C ILE A 83 -1.33 9.14 5.75
N GLN A 84 -0.44 8.17 5.74
CA GLN A 84 -0.31 7.19 6.81
C GLN A 84 1.15 6.80 7.03
N LEU A 85 1.41 6.25 8.20
CA LEU A 85 2.63 5.57 8.54
C LEU A 85 2.32 4.39 9.48
N HIS A 86 3.26 3.48 9.61
CA HIS A 86 3.08 2.26 10.37
C HIS A 86 4.11 2.16 11.50
N PRO A 87 3.73 1.60 12.66
CA PRO A 87 4.66 1.43 13.77
C PRO A 87 5.64 0.30 13.49
N THR A 88 6.80 0.35 14.13
CA THR A 88 7.65 -0.83 14.33
C THR A 88 6.92 -1.87 15.19
N LYS A 89 7.41 -3.13 15.19
CA LYS A 89 6.83 -4.19 16.02
C LYS A 89 6.74 -3.80 17.49
N THR A 90 7.84 -3.27 18.04
CA THR A 90 7.88 -2.83 19.44
C THR A 90 6.91 -1.68 19.75
N GLN A 91 6.82 -0.69 18.85
CA GLN A 91 5.86 0.41 18.99
C GLN A 91 4.41 -0.10 18.95
N ALA A 92 4.10 -1.06 18.05
CA ALA A 92 2.79 -1.67 17.97
C ALA A 92 2.41 -2.43 19.25
N GLU A 93 3.33 -3.23 19.79
CA GLU A 93 3.13 -3.96 21.05
C GLU A 93 2.84 -3.03 22.24
N ILE A 94 3.64 -1.97 22.37
CA ILE A 94 3.47 -0.96 23.41
C ILE A 94 2.15 -0.21 23.23
N GLY A 95 1.90 0.35 22.03
CA GLY A 95 0.69 1.14 21.77
C GLY A 95 -0.60 0.33 21.93
N PHE A 96 -0.61 -0.93 21.46
CA PHE A 96 -1.74 -1.82 21.63
C PHE A 96 -2.01 -2.12 23.10
N ALA A 97 -0.96 -2.39 23.91
CA ALA A 97 -1.09 -2.62 25.34
C ALA A 97 -1.58 -1.37 26.10
N GLU A 98 -1.06 -0.18 25.74
CA GLU A 98 -1.47 1.09 26.35
C GLU A 98 -2.95 1.42 26.07
N GLU A 99 -3.42 1.24 24.83
CA GLU A 99 -4.82 1.49 24.48
C GLU A 99 -5.77 0.47 25.14
N ASN A 100 -5.34 -0.79 25.28
CA ASN A 100 -6.08 -1.80 26.04
C ASN A 100 -6.17 -1.42 27.53
N ALA A 101 -5.07 -0.96 28.14
CA ALA A 101 -5.06 -0.51 29.54
C ALA A 101 -5.94 0.73 29.77
N LYS A 102 -6.06 1.60 28.78
CA LYS A 102 -7.00 2.76 28.78
C LYS A 102 -8.45 2.35 28.54
N GLY A 103 -8.74 1.09 28.23
CA GLY A 103 -10.09 0.60 27.96
C GLY A 103 -10.68 1.10 26.61
N ILE A 104 -9.84 1.51 25.65
CA ILE A 104 -10.30 1.94 24.34
C ILE A 104 -10.68 0.68 23.54
N GLU A 105 -11.95 0.57 23.15
CA GLU A 105 -12.45 -0.58 22.39
C GLU A 105 -11.78 -0.71 21.03
N LEU A 106 -11.52 -1.92 20.54
CA LEU A 106 -10.89 -2.18 19.23
C LEU A 106 -11.63 -1.53 18.06
N LYS A 107 -12.95 -1.40 18.15
CA LYS A 107 -13.80 -0.79 17.10
C LYS A 107 -14.01 0.70 17.27
N ALA A 108 -13.47 1.32 18.33
CA ALA A 108 -13.60 2.76 18.53
C ALA A 108 -12.96 3.53 17.36
N SER A 109 -13.59 4.61 16.93
CA SER A 109 -13.09 5.46 15.84
C SER A 109 -11.78 6.17 16.19
N THR A 110 -11.49 6.33 17.48
CA THR A 110 -10.26 6.92 18.03
C THR A 110 -9.18 5.88 18.34
N ARG A 111 -9.43 4.58 18.14
CA ARG A 111 -8.46 3.51 18.35
C ARG A 111 -7.41 3.53 17.23
N THR A 112 -6.15 3.73 17.59
CA THR A 112 -5.00 3.77 16.66
C THR A 112 -4.43 2.38 16.43
N TYR A 113 -4.17 1.63 17.52
CA TYR A 113 -3.57 0.30 17.44
C TYR A 113 -4.64 -0.80 17.47
N LYS A 114 -4.87 -1.44 16.31
CA LYS A 114 -5.88 -2.50 16.14
C LYS A 114 -5.35 -3.88 16.54
N ASP A 115 -4.04 -4.06 16.45
CA ASP A 115 -3.31 -5.28 16.82
C ASP A 115 -1.90 -4.90 17.32
N ASN A 116 -1.15 -5.90 17.75
CA ASN A 116 0.21 -5.74 18.26
C ASN A 116 1.30 -5.99 17.20
N ASN A 117 0.95 -5.93 15.91
CA ASN A 117 1.87 -6.24 14.82
C ASN A 117 2.36 -4.98 14.11
N HIS A 118 3.55 -5.09 13.52
CA HIS A 118 4.04 -4.11 12.56
C HIS A 118 3.36 -4.30 11.20
N LYS A 119 3.50 -3.30 10.34
CA LYS A 119 2.87 -3.34 9.02
C LYS A 119 3.82 -2.85 7.93
N PRO A 120 4.97 -3.53 7.68
CA PRO A 120 5.73 -3.26 6.48
C PRO A 120 4.90 -3.59 5.25
N GLU A 121 5.06 -2.78 4.21
CA GLU A 121 4.33 -2.92 2.95
C GLU A 121 5.29 -2.83 1.77
N MET A 122 4.99 -3.55 0.71
CA MET A 122 5.60 -3.40 -0.59
C MET A 122 4.50 -3.28 -1.63
N MET A 123 4.63 -2.31 -2.52
CA MET A 123 3.72 -2.21 -3.66
C MET A 123 4.48 -2.34 -4.98
N ILE A 124 3.82 -2.94 -5.98
CA ILE A 124 4.29 -3.01 -7.37
C ILE A 124 3.23 -2.39 -8.26
N ALA A 125 3.62 -1.42 -9.06
CA ALA A 125 2.74 -0.69 -9.96
C ALA A 125 2.21 -1.59 -11.09
N LEU A 126 0.92 -1.53 -11.36
CA LEU A 126 0.24 -2.19 -12.49
C LEU A 126 -0.07 -1.22 -13.63
N SER A 127 0.03 0.06 -13.37
CA SER A 127 -0.10 1.18 -14.32
C SER A 127 0.90 2.27 -13.93
N ASP A 128 0.92 3.39 -14.64
CA ASP A 128 1.55 4.61 -14.12
C ASP A 128 0.99 4.88 -12.73
N PHE A 129 1.88 5.00 -11.74
CA PHE A 129 1.50 5.11 -10.35
C PHE A 129 2.18 6.29 -9.66
N TRP A 130 1.41 7.06 -8.92
CA TRP A 130 1.88 8.23 -8.19
C TRP A 130 1.62 8.07 -6.70
N LEU A 131 2.63 8.40 -5.89
CA LEU A 131 2.54 8.31 -4.43
C LEU A 131 3.41 9.38 -3.76
N LEU A 132 3.08 9.67 -2.50
CA LEU A 132 3.98 10.34 -1.55
C LEU A 132 4.80 9.31 -0.80
N HIS A 133 6.11 9.56 -0.61
CA HIS A 133 6.99 8.65 0.14
C HIS A 133 8.10 9.37 0.88
N GLY A 134 7.98 9.49 2.20
CA GLY A 134 8.99 10.07 3.08
C GLY A 134 9.30 11.53 2.81
N PHE A 135 10.03 12.14 3.72
CA PHE A 135 10.43 13.54 3.57
C PHE A 135 11.52 13.69 2.50
N LYS A 136 11.41 14.74 1.68
CA LYS A 136 12.50 15.24 0.84
C LYS A 136 13.67 15.65 1.74
N ASN A 137 14.86 15.82 1.15
CA ASN A 137 15.92 16.48 1.90
C ASN A 137 15.53 17.92 2.24
N LYS A 138 16.10 18.44 3.33
CA LYS A 138 15.74 19.76 3.89
C LYS A 138 15.94 20.90 2.89
N SER A 139 16.99 20.84 2.05
CA SER A 139 17.23 21.85 1.01
C SER A 139 16.14 21.88 -0.04
N ASP A 140 15.68 20.72 -0.51
CA ASP A 140 14.62 20.62 -1.54
C ASP A 140 13.27 21.06 -0.98
N ILE A 141 13.01 20.80 0.31
CA ILE A 141 11.81 21.32 0.97
C ILE A 141 11.86 22.85 0.99
N ILE A 142 12.98 23.44 1.41
CA ILE A 142 13.15 24.90 1.46
C ILE A 142 12.95 25.51 0.06
N GLU A 143 13.61 24.98 -0.97
CA GLU A 143 13.46 25.45 -2.35
C GLU A 143 12.01 25.34 -2.82
N THR A 144 11.36 24.20 -2.54
CA THR A 144 9.95 23.98 -2.87
C THR A 144 9.03 25.02 -2.22
N LEU A 145 9.28 25.36 -0.96
CA LEU A 145 8.50 26.34 -0.20
C LEU A 145 8.79 27.77 -0.66
N GLU A 146 10.05 28.13 -0.92
CA GLU A 146 10.45 29.48 -1.38
C GLU A 146 9.92 29.82 -2.77
N ALA A 147 9.70 28.82 -3.61
CA ALA A 147 9.08 29.01 -4.94
C ALA A 147 7.63 29.51 -4.86
N ARG A 148 7.02 29.58 -3.67
CA ARG A 148 5.65 30.00 -3.45
C ARG A 148 5.58 31.10 -2.40
N SER A 149 5.18 32.30 -2.80
CA SER A 149 5.22 33.49 -1.96
C SER A 149 4.50 33.30 -0.58
N SER A 150 3.39 32.57 -0.57
CA SER A 150 2.65 32.27 0.66
C SER A 150 3.32 31.27 1.59
N LEU A 151 4.28 30.46 1.08
CA LEU A 151 5.02 29.45 1.86
C LEU A 151 6.42 29.93 2.32
N ILE A 152 6.89 31.11 1.88
CA ILE A 152 8.15 31.67 2.33
C ILE A 152 8.28 31.73 3.88
N PRO A 153 7.23 32.07 4.64
CA PRO A 153 7.30 32.04 6.11
C PRO A 153 7.62 30.64 6.66
N LEU A 154 7.11 29.58 6.00
CA LEU A 154 7.43 28.20 6.37
C LEU A 154 8.90 27.85 6.04
N ALA A 155 9.42 28.27 4.88
CA ALA A 155 10.82 28.07 4.53
C ALA A 155 11.74 28.71 5.57
N LYS A 156 11.47 29.97 5.96
CA LYS A 156 12.22 30.66 7.03
C LYS A 156 12.18 29.89 8.35
N LYS A 157 11.01 29.41 8.74
CA LYS A 157 10.85 28.61 9.95
C LYS A 157 11.66 27.32 9.91
N LEU A 158 11.68 26.63 8.77
CA LEU A 158 12.46 25.40 8.59
C LEU A 158 13.99 25.66 8.65
N HIS A 159 14.48 26.83 8.29
CA HIS A 159 15.88 27.17 8.50
C HIS A 159 16.27 27.18 9.98
N GLU A 160 15.35 27.55 10.86
CA GLU A 160 15.61 27.79 12.29
C GLU A 160 15.38 26.55 13.18
N GLN A 161 14.75 25.49 12.65
CA GLN A 161 14.39 24.31 13.44
C GLN A 161 14.64 23.00 12.68
N ASP A 162 14.57 21.88 13.41
CA ASP A 162 14.63 20.55 12.81
C ASP A 162 13.32 20.19 12.10
N LEU A 163 13.38 19.16 11.27
CA LEU A 163 12.24 18.74 10.43
C LEU A 163 11.07 18.20 11.27
N HIS A 164 11.35 17.56 12.41
CA HIS A 164 10.31 17.05 13.29
C HIS A 164 9.48 18.17 13.93
N ALA A 165 10.16 19.16 14.51
CA ALA A 165 9.51 20.33 15.10
C ALA A 165 8.72 21.13 14.03
N PHE A 166 9.30 21.26 12.84
CA PHE A 166 8.63 21.90 11.69
C PHE A 166 7.36 21.15 11.26
N TYR A 167 7.43 19.82 11.16
CA TYR A 167 6.27 19.00 10.82
C TYR A 167 5.18 19.08 11.89
N ALA A 168 5.59 19.10 13.17
CA ALA A 168 4.66 19.27 14.29
C ALA A 168 3.88 20.59 14.20
N ASP A 169 4.56 21.69 13.86
CA ASP A 169 3.91 23.00 13.68
C ASP A 169 2.88 22.98 12.53
N ILE A 170 3.17 22.28 11.44
CA ILE A 170 2.25 22.16 10.31
C ILE A 170 1.03 21.32 10.69
N MET A 171 1.24 20.17 11.33
CA MET A 171 0.14 19.27 11.70
C MET A 171 -0.77 19.85 12.80
N GLN A 172 -0.29 20.85 13.53
CA GLN A 172 -1.05 21.58 14.56
C GLN A 172 -1.57 22.93 14.08
N ALA A 173 -1.36 23.29 12.79
CA ALA A 173 -1.81 24.55 12.25
C ALA A 173 -3.34 24.69 12.29
N ASP A 174 -3.80 25.88 12.66
CA ASP A 174 -5.21 26.22 12.60
C ASP A 174 -5.66 26.58 11.17
N GLN A 175 -6.96 26.74 10.98
CA GLN A 175 -7.52 27.07 9.66
C GLN A 175 -7.03 28.42 9.14
N THR A 176 -6.74 29.38 10.02
CA THR A 176 -6.22 30.69 9.61
C THR A 176 -4.86 30.55 8.92
N LEU A 177 -3.97 29.76 9.50
CA LEU A 177 -2.65 29.48 8.92
C LEU A 177 -2.77 28.68 7.62
N LEU A 178 -3.61 27.63 7.60
CA LEU A 178 -3.82 26.83 6.39
C LEU A 178 -4.34 27.67 5.24
N HIS A 179 -5.27 28.58 5.49
CA HIS A 179 -5.77 29.51 4.47
C HIS A 179 -4.69 30.50 4.01
N GLN A 180 -3.89 31.04 4.93
CA GLN A 180 -2.79 31.93 4.56
C GLN A 180 -1.77 31.24 3.63
N TRP A 181 -1.50 29.97 3.85
CA TRP A 181 -0.56 29.21 3.06
C TRP A 181 -1.13 28.73 1.73
N LEU A 182 -2.32 28.15 1.73
CA LEU A 182 -2.86 27.41 0.58
C LEU A 182 -3.73 28.27 -0.34
N SER A 183 -4.55 29.22 0.18
CA SER A 183 -5.48 29.96 -0.66
C SER A 183 -4.81 30.76 -1.79
N PRO A 184 -3.65 31.40 -1.60
CA PRO A 184 -2.95 32.07 -2.71
C PRO A 184 -2.50 31.11 -3.81
N ILE A 185 -2.08 29.89 -3.42
CA ILE A 185 -1.64 28.85 -4.36
C ILE A 185 -2.84 28.34 -5.17
N LEU A 186 -3.96 28.07 -4.52
CA LEU A 186 -5.18 27.62 -5.18
C LEU A 186 -5.65 28.65 -6.22
N LEU A 187 -5.70 29.92 -5.83
CA LEU A 187 -6.12 31.01 -6.73
C LEU A 187 -5.16 31.17 -7.93
N ALA A 188 -3.86 31.05 -7.70
CA ALA A 188 -2.86 31.25 -8.75
C ALA A 188 -2.85 30.10 -9.77
N ASN A 189 -3.16 28.87 -9.36
CA ASN A 189 -2.98 27.68 -10.20
C ASN A 189 -4.31 27.07 -10.70
N GLN A 190 -5.47 27.56 -10.27
CA GLN A 190 -6.77 26.99 -10.64
C GLN A 190 -6.98 26.91 -12.16
N ALA A 191 -6.68 27.99 -12.89
CA ALA A 191 -6.88 28.03 -14.34
C ALA A 191 -5.95 27.05 -15.08
N ASP A 192 -4.70 26.94 -14.64
CA ASP A 192 -3.74 25.99 -15.23
C ASP A 192 -4.09 24.55 -14.91
N TYR A 193 -4.61 24.28 -13.69
CA TYR A 193 -5.12 22.96 -13.30
C TYR A 193 -6.31 22.55 -14.18
N GLU A 194 -7.31 23.41 -14.35
CA GLU A 194 -8.49 23.16 -15.19
C GLU A 194 -8.13 22.97 -16.67
N ALA A 195 -7.09 23.67 -17.15
CA ALA A 195 -6.57 23.54 -18.50
C ALA A 195 -5.63 22.34 -18.70
N ASN A 196 -5.35 21.54 -17.64
CA ASN A 196 -4.36 20.46 -17.61
C ASN A 196 -2.94 20.90 -18.02
N ASN A 197 -2.54 22.11 -17.65
CA ASN A 197 -1.22 22.68 -17.91
C ASN A 197 -0.20 22.43 -16.79
N LEU A 198 -0.66 21.97 -15.61
CA LEU A 198 0.25 21.65 -14.48
C LEU A 198 0.87 20.28 -14.67
N ASP A 199 2.19 20.22 -14.50
CA ASP A 199 2.94 18.96 -14.50
C ASP A 199 2.65 18.12 -13.25
N LEU A 200 2.65 16.80 -13.39
CA LEU A 200 2.41 15.86 -12.29
C LEU A 200 3.55 15.81 -11.26
N THR A 201 4.72 16.36 -11.58
CA THR A 201 5.80 16.55 -10.61
C THR A 201 5.62 17.81 -9.76
N ASN A 202 4.70 18.71 -10.17
CA ASN A 202 4.40 19.94 -9.44
C ASN A 202 3.46 19.63 -8.24
N PRO A 203 3.86 19.93 -7.00
CA PRO A 203 3.02 19.71 -5.83
C PRO A 203 1.69 20.49 -5.87
N ASP A 204 1.64 21.65 -6.56
CA ASP A 204 0.41 22.44 -6.70
C ASP A 204 -0.67 21.67 -7.46
N TYR A 205 -0.29 20.86 -8.47
CA TYR A 205 -1.22 19.94 -9.13
C TYR A 205 -1.90 19.01 -8.14
N TRP A 206 -1.12 18.36 -7.28
CA TRP A 206 -1.64 17.37 -6.34
C TRP A 206 -2.49 17.98 -5.25
N VAL A 207 -2.18 19.21 -4.81
CA VAL A 207 -3.02 19.95 -3.87
C VAL A 207 -4.42 20.21 -4.48
N LEU A 208 -4.48 20.76 -5.70
CA LEU A 208 -5.74 21.02 -6.40
C LEU A 208 -6.49 19.71 -6.71
N TYR A 209 -5.79 18.71 -7.25
CA TYR A 209 -6.37 17.41 -7.52
C TYR A 209 -6.97 16.73 -6.29
N THR A 210 -6.29 16.83 -5.14
CA THR A 210 -6.75 16.23 -3.89
C THR A 210 -8.00 16.94 -3.39
N ILE A 211 -8.03 18.27 -3.44
CA ILE A 211 -9.20 19.07 -3.04
C ILE A 211 -10.41 18.69 -3.90
N ASP A 212 -10.23 18.61 -5.21
CA ASP A 212 -11.30 18.26 -6.15
C ASP A 212 -11.75 16.80 -5.97
N ALA A 213 -10.82 15.84 -6.06
CA ALA A 213 -11.13 14.42 -6.03
C ALA A 213 -11.73 13.94 -4.69
N MET A 214 -11.32 14.55 -3.58
CA MET A 214 -11.81 14.21 -2.24
C MET A 214 -12.96 15.13 -1.77
N ASN A 215 -13.36 16.12 -2.57
CA ASN A 215 -14.37 17.14 -2.21
C ASN A 215 -14.03 17.82 -0.87
N ILE A 216 -12.76 18.22 -0.69
CA ILE A 216 -12.34 18.94 0.52
C ILE A 216 -12.97 20.35 0.49
N SER A 217 -13.69 20.69 1.56
CA SER A 217 -14.25 22.05 1.68
C SER A 217 -13.12 23.07 1.81
N LEU A 218 -13.20 24.13 1.01
CA LEU A 218 -12.26 25.25 1.11
C LEU A 218 -12.36 25.99 2.45
N ASP A 219 -13.48 25.88 3.18
CA ASP A 219 -13.63 26.44 4.52
C ASP A 219 -12.96 25.58 5.61
N LYS A 220 -12.59 24.34 5.28
CA LYS A 220 -11.96 23.38 6.21
C LYS A 220 -10.85 22.62 5.50
N LEU A 221 -9.74 23.29 5.30
CA LEU A 221 -8.54 22.68 4.69
C LEU A 221 -7.88 21.65 5.61
N ASP A 222 -7.31 20.62 5.01
CA ASP A 222 -6.57 19.57 5.71
C ASP A 222 -5.06 19.92 5.74
N ALA A 223 -4.42 19.81 6.91
CA ALA A 223 -3.00 20.10 7.06
C ALA A 223 -2.12 19.17 6.19
N GLY A 224 -2.59 17.97 5.89
CA GLY A 224 -1.93 17.03 4.97
C GLY A 224 -1.72 17.58 3.56
N LEU A 225 -2.47 18.63 3.13
CA LEU A 225 -2.23 19.30 1.86
C LEU A 225 -0.83 19.96 1.79
N ILE A 226 -0.29 20.39 2.92
CA ILE A 226 1.09 20.94 2.98
C ILE A 226 2.13 19.83 2.76
N CYS A 227 1.79 18.57 3.07
CA CYS A 227 2.73 17.45 2.90
C CYS A 227 3.16 17.21 1.44
N PHE A 228 2.40 17.67 0.44
CA PHE A 228 2.83 17.64 -0.96
C PHE A 228 4.11 18.46 -1.22
N TYR A 229 4.37 19.46 -0.40
CA TYR A 229 5.60 20.27 -0.49
C TYR A 229 6.77 19.65 0.29
N LEU A 230 6.49 18.77 1.26
CA LEU A 230 7.47 18.19 2.18
C LEU A 230 7.93 16.81 1.77
N PHE A 231 7.02 15.98 1.24
CA PHE A 231 7.30 14.59 0.89
C PHE A 231 7.72 14.43 -0.55
N ASN A 232 8.47 13.38 -0.84
CA ASN A 232 8.79 13.01 -2.21
C ASN A 232 7.51 12.63 -2.96
N ILE A 233 7.28 13.28 -4.10
CA ILE A 233 6.27 12.85 -5.08
C ILE A 233 6.99 11.85 -6.00
N VAL A 234 6.59 10.59 -5.92
CA VAL A 234 7.24 9.49 -6.63
C VAL A 234 6.34 9.02 -7.76
N HIS A 235 6.91 8.88 -8.95
CA HIS A 235 6.29 8.23 -10.09
C HIS A 235 6.92 6.85 -10.28
N LEU A 236 6.09 5.83 -10.42
CA LEU A 236 6.48 4.48 -10.74
C LEU A 236 5.87 4.07 -12.08
N GLU A 237 6.70 3.51 -12.95
CA GLU A 237 6.25 2.84 -14.15
C GLU A 237 5.68 1.44 -13.83
N LYS A 238 4.87 0.91 -14.74
CA LYS A 238 4.33 -0.43 -14.58
C LYS A 238 5.43 -1.46 -14.34
N GLY A 239 5.30 -2.25 -13.28
CA GLY A 239 6.24 -3.29 -12.87
C GLY A 239 7.29 -2.81 -11.86
N GLU A 240 7.50 -1.52 -11.71
CA GLU A 240 8.32 -0.96 -10.65
C GLU A 240 7.59 -0.99 -9.30
N GLY A 241 8.35 -0.91 -8.22
CA GLY A 241 7.77 -0.93 -6.88
C GLY A 241 8.52 -0.09 -5.89
N ILE A 242 7.97 -0.04 -4.68
CA ILE A 242 8.60 0.62 -3.53
C ILE A 242 8.21 -0.09 -2.24
N TYR A 243 9.12 -0.07 -1.29
CA TYR A 243 8.92 -0.61 0.05
C TYR A 243 8.60 0.51 1.05
N GLN A 244 7.56 0.32 1.85
CA GLN A 244 7.12 1.24 2.90
C GLN A 244 7.62 0.73 4.25
N ASP A 245 8.64 1.39 4.78
CA ASP A 245 9.23 1.06 6.08
C ASP A 245 8.44 1.69 7.24
N ALA A 246 8.64 1.15 8.44
CA ALA A 246 8.03 1.70 9.65
C ALA A 246 8.42 3.17 9.86
N GLY A 247 7.46 3.99 10.30
CA GLY A 247 7.64 5.41 10.57
C GLY A 247 7.69 6.31 9.34
N ILE A 248 7.83 5.76 8.12
CA ILE A 248 7.92 6.55 6.89
C ILE A 248 6.52 6.96 6.42
N PRO A 249 6.20 8.27 6.40
CA PRO A 249 4.91 8.74 5.92
C PRO A 249 4.78 8.52 4.41
N HIS A 250 3.62 7.99 4.00
CA HIS A 250 3.33 7.71 2.60
C HIS A 250 1.83 7.86 2.30
N ALA A 251 1.50 8.05 1.03
CA ALA A 251 0.12 8.05 0.54
C ALA A 251 0.07 7.66 -0.93
N TYR A 252 -0.82 6.77 -1.32
CA TYR A 252 -1.10 6.51 -2.74
C TYR A 252 -1.99 7.60 -3.30
N LEU A 253 -1.60 8.17 -4.44
CA LEU A 253 -2.28 9.31 -5.05
C LEU A 253 -3.15 8.90 -6.23
N ARG A 254 -2.61 8.08 -7.13
CA ARG A 254 -3.32 7.64 -8.32
C ARG A 254 -2.60 6.44 -8.98
N GLY A 255 -3.37 5.48 -9.49
CA GLY A 255 -2.90 4.34 -10.25
C GLY A 255 -3.37 3.02 -9.67
N GLN A 256 -2.87 1.93 -10.23
CA GLN A 256 -3.22 0.56 -9.85
C GLN A 256 -1.98 -0.18 -9.39
N ASN A 257 -2.10 -0.98 -8.35
CA ASN A 257 -0.96 -1.70 -7.80
C ASN A 257 -1.34 -3.03 -7.17
N ILE A 258 -0.34 -3.90 -7.09
CA ILE A 258 -0.30 -5.00 -6.13
C ILE A 258 0.28 -4.45 -4.84
N GLU A 259 -0.37 -4.69 -3.72
CA GLU A 259 0.19 -4.45 -2.40
C GLU A 259 0.37 -5.78 -1.66
N LEU A 260 1.55 -5.98 -1.10
CA LEU A 260 1.86 -7.11 -0.24
C LEU A 260 2.37 -6.58 1.08
N MET A 261 1.69 -6.94 2.18
CA MET A 261 1.94 -6.37 3.50
C MET A 261 1.94 -7.44 4.58
N ALA A 262 2.57 -7.17 5.72
CA ALA A 262 2.35 -7.97 6.91
C ALA A 262 0.89 -7.84 7.39
N CYS A 263 0.39 -8.92 7.99
CA CYS A 263 -1.01 -8.97 8.43
C CYS A 263 -1.21 -8.10 9.69
N SER A 264 -1.58 -6.83 9.46
CA SER A 264 -1.86 -5.84 10.51
C SER A 264 -2.81 -4.76 10.01
N ASP A 265 -3.68 -4.25 10.90
CA ASP A 265 -4.58 -3.12 10.65
C ASP A 265 -4.08 -1.79 11.24
N ASN A 266 -2.84 -1.76 11.74
CA ASN A 266 -2.27 -0.59 12.38
C ASN A 266 -1.96 0.52 11.36
N VAL A 267 -2.67 1.64 11.47
CA VAL A 267 -2.52 2.83 10.62
C VAL A 267 -2.53 4.07 11.49
N ILE A 268 -1.41 4.80 11.49
CA ILE A 268 -1.30 6.12 12.11
C ILE A 268 -1.47 7.14 10.99
N ARG A 269 -2.54 7.96 11.06
CA ARG A 269 -2.91 8.88 9.99
C ARG A 269 -2.22 10.22 10.15
N GLY A 270 -1.74 10.76 9.03
CA GLY A 270 -1.05 12.05 8.93
C GLY A 270 -1.77 13.10 8.08
N GLY A 271 -3.08 12.94 7.84
CA GLY A 271 -3.88 13.87 7.06
C GLY A 271 -4.54 13.27 5.81
N LEU A 272 -5.14 14.10 4.98
CA LEU A 272 -5.95 13.75 3.80
C LEU A 272 -7.04 12.74 4.15
N THR A 273 -7.75 12.97 5.25
CA THR A 273 -8.76 12.03 5.74
C THR A 273 -9.82 12.69 6.62
N PRO A 274 -11.09 12.29 6.49
CA PRO A 274 -12.12 12.69 7.45
C PRO A 274 -12.07 11.88 8.76
N LYS A 275 -11.24 10.83 8.83
CA LYS A 275 -11.10 9.97 10.00
C LYS A 275 -10.25 10.67 11.07
N TYR A 276 -10.34 10.18 12.30
CA TYR A 276 -9.54 10.66 13.42
C TYR A 276 -8.04 10.59 13.13
N VAL A 277 -7.35 11.69 13.42
CA VAL A 277 -5.88 11.80 13.37
C VAL A 277 -5.39 12.06 14.78
N ASP A 278 -4.61 11.14 15.31
CA ASP A 278 -3.96 11.26 16.60
C ASP A 278 -2.63 12.00 16.41
N ILE A 279 -2.65 13.33 16.50
CA ILE A 279 -1.44 14.15 16.30
C ILE A 279 -0.33 13.81 17.29
N PRO A 280 -0.57 13.66 18.61
CA PRO A 280 0.45 13.21 19.54
C PRO A 280 1.10 11.88 19.15
N GLU A 281 0.31 10.88 18.78
CA GLU A 281 0.85 9.58 18.39
C GLU A 281 1.54 9.63 17.01
N LEU A 282 1.00 10.40 16.06
CA LEU A 282 1.66 10.65 14.78
C LEU A 282 3.07 11.22 14.99
N LEU A 283 3.21 12.26 15.81
CA LEU A 283 4.49 12.91 16.06
C LEU A 283 5.46 12.04 16.87
N LYS A 284 4.97 11.13 17.69
CA LYS A 284 5.78 10.14 18.43
C LYS A 284 6.37 9.07 17.51
N ILE A 285 5.65 8.68 16.46
CA ILE A 285 6.00 7.54 15.61
C ILE A 285 6.68 7.95 14.31
N VAL A 286 6.38 9.15 13.78
CA VAL A 286 6.92 9.60 12.49
C VAL A 286 8.45 9.65 12.49
N ASP A 287 9.05 9.06 11.47
CA ASP A 287 10.46 9.20 11.17
C ASP A 287 10.64 10.37 10.17
N CYS A 288 11.10 11.48 10.69
CA CYS A 288 11.33 12.69 9.90
C CYS A 288 12.72 12.74 9.22
N ARG A 289 13.40 11.59 9.10
CA ARG A 289 14.64 11.54 8.32
C ARG A 289 14.37 11.88 6.85
N GLU A 290 15.35 12.47 6.23
CA GLU A 290 15.39 12.65 4.79
C GLU A 290 15.43 11.29 4.08
N VAL A 291 14.57 11.10 3.11
CA VAL A 291 14.43 9.82 2.37
C VAL A 291 14.70 10.04 0.90
N GLU A 292 15.64 9.29 0.34
CA GLU A 292 15.75 9.08 -1.10
C GLU A 292 14.94 7.83 -1.46
N PRO A 293 13.84 7.96 -2.23
CA PRO A 293 12.99 6.83 -2.58
C PRO A 293 13.77 5.77 -3.36
N LYS A 294 13.77 4.53 -2.86
CA LYS A 294 14.44 3.40 -3.52
C LYS A 294 13.45 2.63 -4.36
N ILE A 295 13.49 2.87 -5.67
CA ILE A 295 12.64 2.16 -6.62
C ILE A 295 13.10 0.70 -6.74
N ILE A 296 12.19 -0.23 -6.54
CA ILE A 296 12.39 -1.65 -6.85
C ILE A 296 12.17 -1.81 -8.35
N PRO A 297 13.17 -2.30 -9.09
CA PRO A 297 13.06 -2.40 -10.55
C PRO A 297 12.00 -3.41 -10.97
N SER A 298 11.43 -3.19 -12.13
CA SER A 298 10.54 -4.15 -12.79
C SER A 298 11.28 -5.47 -13.09
N ALA A 299 10.53 -6.57 -13.19
CA ALA A 299 11.10 -7.85 -13.61
C ALA A 299 11.75 -7.71 -14.99
N PRO A 300 13.00 -8.17 -15.18
CA PRO A 300 13.64 -8.19 -16.51
C PRO A 300 12.77 -8.95 -17.52
N GLN A 301 12.74 -8.47 -18.76
CA GLN A 301 11.87 -9.03 -19.81
C GLN A 301 12.21 -10.51 -20.15
N ASP A 302 13.46 -10.90 -19.97
CA ASP A 302 13.95 -12.27 -20.21
C ASP A 302 13.90 -13.15 -18.95
N ALA A 303 13.57 -12.60 -17.79
CA ALA A 303 13.47 -13.35 -16.55
C ALA A 303 12.12 -14.07 -16.45
N ARG A 304 12.13 -15.39 -16.60
CA ARG A 304 10.94 -16.22 -16.43
C ARG A 304 10.43 -16.23 -14.98
N ILE A 305 11.34 -16.17 -14.04
CA ILE A 305 11.05 -16.12 -12.60
C ILE A 305 11.87 -14.98 -11.99
N PHE A 306 11.22 -14.05 -11.36
CA PHE A 306 11.83 -12.90 -10.71
C PHE A 306 11.22 -12.67 -9.33
N THR A 307 12.06 -12.50 -8.32
CA THR A 307 11.59 -12.15 -6.97
C THR A 307 11.95 -10.70 -6.68
N TYR A 308 10.95 -9.88 -6.39
CA TYR A 308 11.14 -8.50 -6.01
C TYR A 308 11.90 -8.40 -4.68
N ALA A 309 12.95 -7.58 -4.66
CA ALA A 309 13.77 -7.41 -3.47
C ALA A 309 12.99 -6.68 -2.37
N THR A 310 12.98 -7.23 -1.16
CA THR A 310 12.35 -6.61 0.01
C THR A 310 13.15 -6.92 1.27
N PRO A 311 13.27 -6.00 2.22
CA PRO A 311 13.84 -6.29 3.55
C PRO A 311 12.84 -6.98 4.49
N ALA A 312 11.55 -7.09 4.11
CA ALA A 312 10.53 -7.73 4.92
C ALA A 312 10.85 -9.19 5.18
N LYS A 313 10.61 -9.64 6.40
CA LYS A 313 10.70 -11.06 6.79
C LYS A 313 9.35 -11.77 6.69
N ASP A 314 8.29 -11.01 6.61
CA ASP A 314 6.91 -11.45 6.64
C ASP A 314 6.43 -11.90 5.26
N PHE A 315 7.06 -11.39 4.19
CA PHE A 315 6.64 -11.66 2.82
C PHE A 315 7.73 -11.43 1.78
N ALA A 316 7.55 -12.06 0.63
CA ALA A 316 8.20 -11.77 -0.65
C ALA A 316 7.21 -11.94 -1.79
N LEU A 317 7.37 -11.17 -2.86
CA LEU A 317 6.59 -11.29 -4.09
C LEU A 317 7.47 -11.83 -5.21
N GLN A 318 7.01 -12.89 -5.86
CA GLN A 318 7.66 -13.50 -7.02
C GLN A 318 6.76 -13.33 -8.24
N ASN A 319 7.34 -12.91 -9.36
CA ASN A 319 6.71 -12.90 -10.67
C ASN A 319 7.12 -14.17 -11.43
N ILE A 320 6.17 -14.85 -12.07
CA ILE A 320 6.37 -16.01 -12.94
C ILE A 320 5.77 -15.66 -14.29
N GLN A 321 6.62 -15.46 -15.29
CA GLN A 321 6.21 -15.30 -16.70
C GLN A 321 6.19 -16.67 -17.38
N TYR A 322 5.24 -16.87 -18.27
CA TYR A 322 5.13 -18.13 -19.01
C TYR A 322 4.60 -17.88 -20.44
N GLU A 323 5.10 -18.68 -21.37
CA GLU A 323 4.60 -18.81 -22.73
C GLU A 323 3.71 -20.05 -22.84
N CYS A 324 2.95 -20.13 -23.95
CA CYS A 324 2.13 -21.33 -24.22
C CYS A 324 3.02 -22.57 -24.35
N GLY A 325 2.72 -23.61 -23.56
CA GLY A 325 3.48 -24.85 -23.50
C GLY A 325 4.73 -24.82 -22.64
N GLU A 326 5.11 -23.68 -22.08
CA GLU A 326 6.24 -23.57 -21.15
C GLU A 326 5.84 -24.10 -19.77
N THR A 327 6.73 -24.88 -19.14
CA THR A 327 6.50 -25.46 -17.81
C THR A 327 7.61 -25.08 -16.84
N HIS A 328 7.22 -24.56 -15.68
CA HIS A 328 8.12 -24.30 -14.56
C HIS A 328 7.87 -25.29 -13.41
N HIS A 329 8.93 -25.95 -12.94
CA HIS A 329 8.88 -26.83 -11.78
C HIS A 329 9.31 -26.07 -10.53
N LEU A 330 8.45 -26.01 -9.54
CA LEU A 330 8.61 -25.17 -8.35
C LEU A 330 8.37 -25.97 -7.08
N LYS A 331 8.85 -25.45 -5.96
CA LYS A 331 8.59 -26.00 -4.63
C LYS A 331 8.26 -24.88 -3.66
N ALA A 332 7.12 -24.98 -3.00
CA ALA A 332 6.69 -24.04 -1.97
C ALA A 332 7.48 -24.27 -0.68
N GLN A 333 8.33 -23.34 -0.28
CA GLN A 333 9.06 -23.42 1.00
C GLN A 333 8.14 -23.04 2.19
N SER A 334 7.19 -22.16 1.97
CA SER A 334 6.14 -21.73 2.90
C SER A 334 4.79 -21.80 2.20
N ALA A 335 3.70 -21.62 2.96
CA ALA A 335 2.41 -21.33 2.36
C ALA A 335 2.53 -20.18 1.36
N SER A 336 1.86 -20.30 0.20
CA SER A 336 1.95 -19.31 -0.87
C SER A 336 0.59 -19.06 -1.50
N ILE A 337 0.37 -17.85 -2.00
CA ILE A 337 -0.80 -17.48 -2.79
C ILE A 337 -0.32 -17.15 -4.20
N LEU A 338 -0.73 -17.95 -5.18
CA LEU A 338 -0.51 -17.68 -6.59
C LEU A 338 -1.75 -16.98 -7.14
N LEU A 339 -1.56 -15.85 -7.83
CA LEU A 339 -2.61 -15.10 -8.53
C LEU A 339 -2.22 -14.94 -9.99
N VAL A 340 -3.09 -15.36 -10.90
CA VAL A 340 -2.92 -15.16 -12.36
C VAL A 340 -3.26 -13.70 -12.71
N MET A 341 -2.26 -12.95 -13.14
CA MET A 341 -2.41 -11.54 -13.48
C MET A 341 -2.79 -11.32 -14.94
N ASN A 342 -2.36 -12.22 -15.82
CA ASN A 342 -2.70 -12.22 -17.24
C ASN A 342 -2.49 -13.62 -17.82
N GLY A 343 -3.25 -13.97 -18.87
CA GLY A 343 -3.17 -15.25 -19.55
C GLY A 343 -3.91 -16.37 -18.82
N GLN A 344 -3.47 -17.60 -19.06
CA GLN A 344 -4.04 -18.82 -18.46
C GLN A 344 -2.92 -19.84 -18.21
N LEU A 345 -3.00 -20.57 -17.12
CA LEU A 345 -2.07 -21.62 -16.77
C LEU A 345 -2.74 -22.85 -16.18
N ASN A 346 -2.06 -23.99 -16.25
CA ASN A 346 -2.33 -25.14 -15.41
C ASN A 346 -1.39 -25.12 -14.20
N LEU A 347 -1.95 -25.30 -13.03
CA LEU A 347 -1.22 -25.51 -11.78
C LEU A 347 -1.40 -26.97 -11.38
N ARG A 348 -0.30 -27.77 -11.34
CA ARG A 348 -0.36 -29.19 -11.02
C ARG A 348 0.54 -29.52 -9.85
N SER A 349 0.10 -30.42 -8.99
CA SER A 349 0.88 -31.08 -7.96
C SER A 349 0.64 -32.60 -8.05
N GLU A 350 1.23 -33.39 -7.17
CA GLU A 350 1.00 -34.86 -7.13
C GLU A 350 -0.49 -35.23 -6.98
N THR A 351 -1.26 -34.39 -6.29
CA THR A 351 -2.65 -34.70 -5.91
C THR A 351 -3.70 -33.78 -6.54
N THR A 352 -3.29 -32.68 -7.14
CA THR A 352 -4.22 -31.63 -7.60
C THR A 352 -3.80 -31.10 -8.96
N ALA A 353 -4.78 -30.87 -9.82
CA ALA A 353 -4.62 -30.18 -11.09
C ALA A 353 -5.71 -29.10 -11.20
N LEU A 354 -5.31 -27.86 -11.41
CA LEU A 354 -6.17 -26.70 -11.56
C LEU A 354 -5.84 -26.01 -12.88
N SER A 355 -6.85 -25.59 -13.62
CA SER A 355 -6.67 -24.64 -14.73
C SER A 355 -7.13 -23.29 -14.26
N LEU A 356 -6.19 -22.33 -14.23
CA LEU A 356 -6.43 -20.98 -13.70
C LEU A 356 -6.28 -19.95 -14.81
N LYS A 357 -7.24 -19.06 -14.91
CA LYS A 357 -7.24 -17.92 -15.82
C LYS A 357 -7.03 -16.62 -15.06
N GLN A 358 -6.86 -15.55 -15.78
CA GLN A 358 -6.72 -14.21 -15.25
C GLN A 358 -7.75 -13.92 -14.13
N GLY A 359 -7.26 -13.43 -12.98
CA GLY A 359 -8.04 -13.13 -11.80
C GLY A 359 -8.34 -14.34 -10.90
N GLU A 360 -7.94 -15.55 -11.29
CA GLU A 360 -8.06 -16.70 -10.41
C GLU A 360 -6.79 -16.94 -9.61
N ALA A 361 -6.96 -17.45 -8.40
CA ALA A 361 -5.87 -17.66 -7.45
C ALA A 361 -5.89 -19.06 -6.86
N ALA A 362 -4.74 -19.54 -6.41
CA ALA A 362 -4.60 -20.77 -5.67
C ALA A 362 -3.80 -20.57 -4.39
N PHE A 363 -4.22 -21.22 -3.32
CA PHE A 363 -3.43 -21.38 -2.10
C PHE A 363 -2.57 -22.64 -2.21
N ILE A 364 -1.26 -22.51 -2.04
CA ILE A 364 -0.29 -23.59 -2.16
C ILE A 364 0.30 -23.84 -0.76
N THR A 365 0.14 -25.08 -0.25
CA THR A 365 0.65 -25.46 1.06
C THR A 365 2.18 -25.60 1.06
N ALA A 366 2.79 -25.29 2.18
CA ALA A 366 4.25 -25.47 2.35
C ALA A 366 4.68 -26.92 2.08
N GLY A 367 5.84 -27.06 1.44
CA GLY A 367 6.43 -28.35 1.07
C GLY A 367 5.93 -28.93 -0.25
N ALA A 368 4.83 -28.41 -0.82
CA ALA A 368 4.31 -28.89 -2.09
C ALA A 368 5.30 -28.65 -3.24
N ALA A 369 5.59 -29.70 -4.00
CA ALA A 369 6.17 -29.59 -5.33
C ALA A 369 5.01 -29.34 -6.32
N TYR A 370 5.17 -28.35 -7.20
CA TYR A 370 4.14 -28.00 -8.16
C TYR A 370 4.72 -27.53 -9.50
N GLU A 371 3.93 -27.64 -10.52
CA GLU A 371 4.23 -27.21 -11.87
C GLU A 371 3.28 -26.08 -12.30
N VAL A 372 3.84 -25.09 -12.97
CA VAL A 372 3.10 -24.02 -13.67
C VAL A 372 3.33 -24.22 -15.16
N GLU A 373 2.29 -24.63 -15.89
CA GLU A 373 2.30 -24.78 -17.34
C GLU A 373 1.48 -23.70 -17.99
N GLY A 374 2.08 -22.87 -18.83
CA GLY A 374 1.37 -21.83 -19.59
C GLY A 374 0.42 -22.43 -20.64
N LEU A 375 -0.84 -22.05 -20.61
CA LEU A 375 -1.82 -22.37 -21.67
C LEU A 375 -2.02 -21.21 -22.64
N ILE A 376 -2.06 -20.00 -22.11
CA ILE A 376 -2.06 -18.73 -22.83
C ILE A 376 -0.95 -17.90 -22.21
N GLU A 377 -0.09 -17.32 -23.03
CA GLU A 377 1.00 -16.44 -22.62
C GLU A 377 0.51 -15.41 -21.57
N GLY A 378 1.32 -15.24 -20.51
CA GLY A 378 0.97 -14.33 -19.43
C GLY A 378 1.94 -14.39 -18.26
N TYR A 379 1.44 -13.93 -17.11
CA TYR A 379 2.20 -13.99 -15.88
C TYR A 379 1.30 -14.17 -14.65
N ALA A 380 1.88 -14.77 -13.64
CA ALA A 380 1.29 -14.88 -12.31
C ALA A 380 2.23 -14.27 -11.27
N VAL A 381 1.67 -13.83 -10.15
CA VAL A 381 2.44 -13.43 -8.97
C VAL A 381 2.24 -14.44 -7.86
N VAL A 382 3.28 -14.66 -7.07
CA VAL A 382 3.27 -15.57 -5.93
C VAL A 382 3.70 -14.80 -4.69
N ALA A 383 2.76 -14.58 -3.78
CA ALA A 383 3.05 -14.10 -2.42
C ALA A 383 3.47 -15.28 -1.55
N LYS A 384 4.60 -15.15 -0.86
CA LYS A 384 5.22 -16.20 -0.04
C LYS A 384 6.11 -15.58 1.04
N LEU A 385 6.73 -16.39 1.90
CA LEU A 385 7.88 -15.94 2.69
C LEU A 385 9.14 -15.81 1.83
N PRO A 386 10.11 -14.98 2.24
CA PRO A 386 11.40 -14.84 1.58
C PRO A 386 12.19 -16.13 1.45
#